data_33cce8d390ae574909b458c36f4fc9ac
#
_entry.id   33cce8d390ae574909b458c36f4fc9ac
#
_cell.length_a   1.000
_cell.length_b   1.000
_cell.length_c   1.000
_cell.angle_alpha   90.00
_cell.angle_beta   90.00
_cell.angle_gamma   90.00
#
_symmetry.space_group_name_H-M   'P 1'
#
loop_
_entity.id
_entity.type
_entity.pdbx_description
1 polymer ?
#
loop_
_entity_poly.entity_id
_entity_poly.type
_entity_poly.pdbx_seq_one_letter_code
_entity_poly.pdbx_strand_id
1 'polypeptide(L)'
;MERGEKTSPPELRSQPSSNSVALHGVERGELKTPDIQVALIVCNNPEAGVLKIAAANKIPALIIEKERFFQGDAYIKELKEKGIDFIVLAGFLWKIPVVLIKAFAGHIINIHPTLLPKYGGKGMYGHFVHEAVIKNHEKESGITIHFVDEVYDHGKIIFQATCPVLENDSAIQLAQRIAVLEHQHYPTVIEQLITDIDSL
;
A
#
# COMPACT_ATOMS: atom_id res chain seq x y z
N MET A 1 43.40 27.60 23.46
CA MET A 1 42.23 26.90 24.01
C MET A 1 41.07 27.08 23.02
N GLU A 2 40.99 26.21 22.03
CA GLU A 2 39.89 26.17 21.05
C GLU A 2 38.77 25.30 21.60
N ARG A 3 37.60 25.88 21.73
CA ARG A 3 36.39 25.13 22.13
C ARG A 3 35.81 24.49 20.89
N GLY A 4 35.95 23.16 20.79
CA GLY A 4 35.31 22.35 19.75
C GLY A 4 33.80 22.41 19.86
N GLU A 5 33.19 22.93 18.83
CA GLU A 5 31.74 22.96 18.62
C GLU A 5 31.29 21.52 18.34
N LYS A 6 30.50 20.97 19.27
CA LYS A 6 29.82 19.68 19.06
C LYS A 6 28.63 19.94 18.14
N THR A 7 28.79 19.63 16.87
CA THR A 7 27.66 19.53 15.95
C THR A 7 26.85 18.28 16.29
N SER A 8 25.62 18.48 16.77
CA SER A 8 24.63 17.42 16.94
C SER A 8 24.30 16.83 15.58
N PRO A 9 24.11 15.51 15.47
CA PRO A 9 23.68 14.91 14.22
C PRO A 9 22.28 15.40 13.84
N PRO A 10 21.95 15.51 12.54
CA PRO A 10 20.66 15.99 12.09
C PRO A 10 19.56 15.04 12.61
N GLU A 11 18.55 15.64 13.26
CA GLU A 11 17.34 14.92 13.68
C GLU A 11 16.78 14.15 12.50
N LEU A 12 16.66 12.82 12.66
CA LEU A 12 15.95 11.95 11.74
C LEU A 12 14.49 12.44 11.71
N ARG A 13 14.15 13.22 10.70
CA ARG A 13 12.74 13.47 10.39
C ARG A 13 12.14 12.11 10.04
N SER A 14 11.26 11.65 10.91
CA SER A 14 10.40 10.50 10.65
C SER A 14 9.74 10.72 9.28
N GLN A 15 10.03 9.84 8.32
CA GLN A 15 9.31 9.85 7.05
C GLN A 15 7.82 9.70 7.35
N PRO A 16 6.95 10.55 6.81
CA PRO A 16 5.52 10.37 7.00
C PRO A 16 5.12 9.04 6.41
N SER A 17 4.55 8.15 7.22
CA SER A 17 3.92 6.93 6.74
C SER A 17 2.87 7.34 5.70
N SER A 18 3.05 6.95 4.45
CA SER A 18 2.10 7.24 3.38
C SER A 18 0.89 6.32 3.54
N ASN A 19 -0.07 6.74 4.36
CA ASN A 19 -1.33 6.02 4.52
C ASN A 19 -2.25 6.36 3.33
N SER A 20 -2.02 5.73 2.19
CA SER A 20 -2.78 6.02 0.98
C SER A 20 -3.41 4.78 0.38
N VAL A 21 -4.62 4.95 -0.12
CA VAL A 21 -5.35 3.98 -0.94
C VAL A 21 -5.43 4.57 -2.33
N ALA A 22 -4.92 3.86 -3.32
CA ALA A 22 -5.14 4.18 -4.72
C ALA A 22 -6.32 3.34 -5.22
N LEU A 23 -7.32 3.99 -5.82
CA LEU A 23 -8.48 3.35 -6.40
C LEU A 23 -8.37 3.45 -7.91
N HIS A 24 -8.48 2.33 -8.60
CA HIS A 24 -8.50 2.26 -10.04
C HIS A 24 -9.93 2.18 -10.55
N GLY A 25 -10.27 2.99 -11.56
CA GLY A 25 -11.47 2.84 -12.37
C GLY A 25 -11.06 2.35 -13.76
N VAL A 26 -11.89 1.54 -14.36
CA VAL A 26 -11.73 1.09 -15.75
C VAL A 26 -12.76 1.80 -16.62
N GLU A 27 -12.31 2.60 -17.59
CA GLU A 27 -13.18 3.09 -18.67
C GLU A 27 -13.19 2.08 -19.81
N ARG A 28 -14.38 1.58 -20.17
CA ARG A 28 -14.55 0.72 -21.35
C ARG A 28 -14.50 1.56 -22.61
N GLY A 29 -13.34 1.64 -23.23
CA GLY A 29 -13.18 2.10 -24.61
C GLY A 29 -13.16 0.91 -25.59
N GLU A 30 -13.37 1.16 -26.90
CA GLU A 30 -13.35 0.13 -27.96
C GLU A 30 -11.95 -0.46 -28.25
N LEU A 31 -10.94 -0.23 -27.42
CA LEU A 31 -9.59 -0.74 -27.56
C LEU A 31 -9.39 -2.07 -26.81
N LYS A 32 -8.60 -2.95 -27.39
CA LYS A 32 -8.35 -4.34 -26.93
C LYS A 32 -7.56 -4.48 -25.61
N THR A 33 -7.25 -3.37 -24.93
CA THR A 33 -6.66 -3.32 -23.59
C THR A 33 -7.54 -2.46 -22.71
N PRO A 34 -7.92 -2.90 -21.50
CA PRO A 34 -8.69 -2.06 -20.58
C PRO A 34 -7.90 -0.78 -20.27
N ASP A 35 -8.54 0.38 -20.43
CA ASP A 35 -7.96 1.66 -20.00
C ASP A 35 -7.97 1.73 -18.47
N ILE A 36 -6.88 1.32 -17.85
CA ILE A 36 -6.73 1.37 -16.40
C ILE A 36 -6.29 2.78 -16.00
N GLN A 37 -7.10 3.43 -15.17
CA GLN A 37 -6.76 4.75 -14.66
C GLN A 37 -6.91 4.83 -13.14
N VAL A 38 -6.11 5.69 -12.51
CA VAL A 38 -6.30 6.06 -11.10
C VAL A 38 -7.41 7.11 -11.04
N ALA A 39 -8.65 6.68 -10.79
CA ALA A 39 -9.81 7.56 -10.78
C ALA A 39 -9.95 8.35 -9.47
N LEU A 40 -9.43 7.83 -8.35
CA LEU A 40 -9.54 8.46 -7.03
C LEU A 40 -8.37 8.06 -6.14
N ILE A 41 -7.79 9.02 -5.44
CA ILE A 41 -6.90 8.76 -4.30
C ILE A 41 -7.70 8.90 -3.02
N VAL A 42 -7.70 7.85 -2.18
CA VAL A 42 -8.33 7.89 -0.84
C VAL A 42 -7.23 7.88 0.23
N CYS A 43 -7.32 8.77 1.19
CA CYS A 43 -6.33 8.93 2.23
C CYS A 43 -6.98 9.24 3.57
N ASN A 44 -6.42 8.71 4.65
CA ASN A 44 -6.88 8.99 6.02
C ASN A 44 -5.98 10.01 6.78
N ASN A 45 -4.99 10.58 6.07
CA ASN A 45 -4.09 11.59 6.61
C ASN A 45 -4.06 12.81 5.66
N PRO A 46 -4.57 13.98 6.08
CA PRO A 46 -4.57 15.18 5.24
C PRO A 46 -3.17 15.72 4.90
N GLU A 47 -2.13 15.29 5.64
CA GLU A 47 -0.73 15.67 5.39
C GLU A 47 0.03 14.64 4.53
N ALA A 48 -0.64 13.61 4.02
CA ALA A 48 0.02 12.56 3.25
C ALA A 48 0.61 13.10 1.94
N GLY A 49 1.84 12.68 1.64
CA GLY A 49 2.55 13.08 0.41
C GLY A 49 1.83 12.73 -0.88
N VAL A 50 1.03 11.67 -0.88
CA VAL A 50 0.23 11.23 -2.02
C VAL A 50 -0.77 12.30 -2.49
N LEU A 51 -1.26 13.15 -1.60
CA LEU A 51 -2.18 14.24 -1.97
C LEU A 51 -1.53 15.28 -2.88
N LYS A 52 -0.22 15.51 -2.72
CA LYS A 52 0.55 16.37 -3.64
C LYS A 52 0.68 15.74 -5.02
N ILE A 53 0.87 14.41 -5.06
CA ILE A 53 0.94 13.64 -6.31
C ILE A 53 -0.42 13.68 -7.00
N ALA A 54 -1.52 13.46 -6.26
CA ALA A 54 -2.88 13.54 -6.77
C ALA A 54 -3.15 14.91 -7.41
N ALA A 55 -2.84 15.99 -6.70
CA ALA A 55 -3.02 17.36 -7.18
C ALA A 55 -2.19 17.65 -8.45
N ALA A 56 -0.92 17.24 -8.49
CA ALA A 56 -0.03 17.43 -9.65
C ALA A 56 -0.55 16.70 -10.90
N ASN A 57 -1.18 15.54 -10.72
CA ASN A 57 -1.74 14.71 -11.81
C ASN A 57 -3.24 14.95 -12.04
N LYS A 58 -3.85 15.92 -11.35
CA LYS A 58 -5.29 16.24 -11.45
C LYS A 58 -6.20 15.07 -11.10
N ILE A 59 -5.73 14.15 -10.24
CA ILE A 59 -6.51 13.03 -9.75
C ILE A 59 -7.34 13.50 -8.55
N PRO A 60 -8.66 13.27 -8.54
CA PRO A 60 -9.50 13.55 -7.38
C PRO A 60 -8.97 12.89 -6.12
N ALA A 61 -9.09 13.53 -4.97
CA ALA A 61 -8.70 12.97 -3.70
C ALA A 61 -9.85 13.06 -2.68
N LEU A 62 -9.98 12.01 -1.85
CA LEU A 62 -10.96 11.90 -0.79
C LEU A 62 -10.23 11.64 0.54
N ILE A 63 -10.43 12.53 1.50
CA ILE A 63 -9.92 12.31 2.86
C ILE A 63 -11.05 11.65 3.66
N ILE A 64 -10.76 10.43 4.16
CA ILE A 64 -11.72 9.65 4.93
C ILE A 64 -11.56 9.88 6.44
N GLU A 65 -12.71 9.92 7.12
CA GLU A 65 -12.80 10.05 8.57
C GLU A 65 -12.94 8.68 9.23
N LYS A 66 -12.25 8.49 10.37
CA LYS A 66 -12.16 7.22 11.05
C LYS A 66 -13.53 6.66 11.46
N GLU A 67 -14.33 7.48 12.16
CA GLU A 67 -15.65 7.07 12.64
C GLU A 67 -16.53 6.65 11.46
N ARG A 68 -16.60 7.47 10.42
CA ARG A 68 -17.39 7.20 9.22
C ARG A 68 -16.89 5.96 8.47
N PHE A 69 -15.58 5.74 8.41
CA PHE A 69 -15.00 4.59 7.73
C PHE A 69 -15.36 3.26 8.40
N PHE A 70 -15.41 3.23 9.74
CA PHE A 70 -15.74 2.02 10.50
C PHE A 70 -17.25 1.84 10.75
N GLN A 71 -18.09 2.81 10.42
CA GLN A 71 -19.56 2.73 10.54
C GLN A 71 -20.24 1.97 9.39
N GLY A 72 -19.51 1.15 8.65
CA GLY A 72 -20.11 0.25 7.68
C GLY A 72 -20.00 0.71 6.23
N ASP A 73 -21.12 1.08 5.60
CA ASP A 73 -21.24 1.29 4.15
C ASP A 73 -21.04 2.73 3.66
N ALA A 74 -20.68 3.63 4.56
CA ALA A 74 -20.68 5.08 4.33
C ALA A 74 -19.90 5.54 3.08
N TYR A 75 -18.84 4.83 2.69
CA TYR A 75 -18.03 5.15 1.51
C TYR A 75 -18.34 4.25 0.31
N ILE A 76 -19.06 3.14 0.47
CA ILE A 76 -19.36 2.20 -0.64
C ILE A 76 -20.13 2.90 -1.75
N LYS A 77 -21.18 3.64 -1.37
CA LYS A 77 -22.00 4.38 -2.33
C LYS A 77 -21.16 5.41 -3.09
N GLU A 78 -20.36 6.21 -2.36
CA GLU A 78 -19.52 7.25 -2.93
C GLU A 78 -18.47 6.68 -3.90
N LEU A 79 -17.84 5.55 -3.55
CA LEU A 79 -16.87 4.86 -4.41
C LEU A 79 -17.55 4.35 -5.69
N LYS A 80 -18.73 3.71 -5.58
CA LYS A 80 -19.47 3.20 -6.72
C LYS A 80 -19.99 4.32 -7.64
N GLU A 81 -20.46 5.43 -7.07
CA GLU A 81 -20.89 6.61 -7.86
C GLU A 81 -19.74 7.26 -8.64
N LYS A 82 -18.49 7.10 -8.16
CA LYS A 82 -17.28 7.53 -8.86
C LYS A 82 -16.75 6.49 -9.87
N GLY A 83 -17.47 5.39 -10.08
CA GLY A 83 -17.08 4.33 -11.01
C GLY A 83 -15.91 3.47 -10.53
N ILE A 84 -15.65 3.45 -9.22
CA ILE A 84 -14.56 2.61 -8.69
C ILE A 84 -15.01 1.16 -8.69
N ASP A 85 -14.25 0.31 -9.36
CA ASP A 85 -14.44 -1.13 -9.48
C ASP A 85 -13.30 -1.94 -8.82
N PHE A 86 -12.11 -1.35 -8.67
CA PHE A 86 -10.95 -2.00 -8.09
C PHE A 86 -10.27 -1.12 -7.03
N ILE A 87 -9.85 -1.70 -5.91
CA ILE A 87 -9.20 -1.00 -4.79
C ILE A 87 -7.79 -1.53 -4.59
N VAL A 88 -6.82 -0.63 -4.63
CA VAL A 88 -5.40 -0.93 -4.43
C VAL A 88 -4.93 -0.29 -3.13
N LEU A 89 -4.53 -1.10 -2.14
CA LEU A 89 -3.99 -0.62 -0.88
C LEU A 89 -2.47 -0.50 -0.96
N ALA A 90 -1.95 0.69 -0.65
CA ALA A 90 -0.52 0.98 -0.59
C ALA A 90 -0.21 1.73 0.71
N GLY A 91 0.34 1.03 1.70
CA GLY A 91 0.64 1.61 3.01
C GLY A 91 -0.58 2.03 3.82
N PHE A 92 -1.75 1.47 3.56
CA PHE A 92 -2.98 1.75 4.30
C PHE A 92 -3.06 0.88 5.55
N LEU A 93 -3.15 1.50 6.74
CA LEU A 93 -2.99 0.81 8.01
C LEU A 93 -4.30 0.44 8.72
N TRP A 94 -5.42 1.04 8.34
CA TRP A 94 -6.70 0.68 8.95
C TRP A 94 -7.20 -0.65 8.40
N LYS A 95 -7.84 -1.41 9.28
CA LYS A 95 -8.52 -2.63 8.85
C LYS A 95 -9.67 -2.28 7.91
N ILE A 96 -9.74 -2.93 6.76
CA ILE A 96 -10.85 -2.73 5.82
C ILE A 96 -12.12 -3.31 6.43
N PRO A 97 -13.23 -2.54 6.51
CA PRO A 97 -14.51 -3.05 7.01
C PRO A 97 -15.04 -4.22 6.17
N VAL A 98 -15.60 -5.22 6.83
CA VAL A 98 -16.15 -6.43 6.17
C VAL A 98 -17.17 -6.08 5.09
N VAL A 99 -17.98 -5.07 5.32
CA VAL A 99 -18.98 -4.59 4.33
C VAL A 99 -18.32 -4.06 3.06
N LEU A 100 -17.16 -3.38 3.18
CA LEU A 100 -16.40 -2.89 2.04
C LEU A 100 -15.74 -4.06 1.29
N ILE A 101 -15.18 -5.04 2.02
CA ILE A 101 -14.62 -6.27 1.43
C ILE A 101 -15.70 -7.02 0.62
N LYS A 102 -16.92 -7.15 1.17
CA LYS A 102 -18.03 -7.80 0.47
C LYS A 102 -18.52 -7.00 -0.75
N ALA A 103 -18.54 -5.68 -0.67
CA ALA A 103 -18.98 -4.81 -1.76
C ALA A 103 -18.01 -4.81 -2.96
N PHE A 104 -16.73 -5.13 -2.71
CA PHE A 104 -15.65 -5.23 -3.69
C PHE A 104 -14.97 -6.60 -3.61
N ALA A 105 -15.75 -7.68 -3.48
CA ALA A 105 -15.24 -9.04 -3.32
C ALA A 105 -14.35 -9.45 -4.50
N GLY A 106 -13.10 -9.84 -4.22
CA GLY A 106 -12.10 -10.17 -5.24
C GLY A 106 -11.49 -8.96 -5.96
N HIS A 107 -11.84 -7.73 -5.57
CA HIS A 107 -11.38 -6.49 -6.20
C HIS A 107 -10.65 -5.56 -5.21
N ILE A 108 -10.11 -6.10 -4.13
CA ILE A 108 -9.25 -5.36 -3.21
C ILE A 108 -7.94 -6.11 -3.06
N ILE A 109 -6.84 -5.44 -3.34
CA ILE A 109 -5.49 -6.00 -3.13
C ILE A 109 -4.67 -5.10 -2.22
N ASN A 110 -3.68 -5.70 -1.58
CA ASN A 110 -2.71 -5.01 -0.75
C ASN A 110 -1.29 -5.43 -1.11
N ILE A 111 -0.34 -4.51 -0.92
CA ILE A 111 1.08 -4.83 -0.91
C ILE A 111 1.60 -4.80 0.51
N HIS A 112 2.23 -5.91 0.93
CA HIS A 112 2.83 -6.05 2.26
C HIS A 112 4.36 -6.14 2.12
N PRO A 113 5.14 -5.38 2.91
CA PRO A 113 6.57 -5.21 2.70
C PRO A 113 7.42 -6.35 3.29
N THR A 114 6.91 -7.59 3.29
CA THR A 114 7.65 -8.83 3.59
C THR A 114 7.09 -10.02 2.83
N LEU A 115 7.74 -11.17 3.03
CA LEU A 115 7.30 -12.47 2.49
C LEU A 115 6.27 -13.11 3.44
N LEU A 116 4.97 -12.89 3.15
CA LEU A 116 3.91 -13.54 3.91
C LEU A 116 4.00 -15.08 3.80
N PRO A 117 3.60 -15.80 4.83
CA PRO A 117 2.89 -15.38 6.04
C PRO A 117 3.79 -14.82 7.16
N LYS A 118 5.13 -14.82 7.00
CA LYS A 118 6.03 -14.26 8.01
C LYS A 118 5.82 -12.74 8.12
N TYR A 119 5.87 -12.22 9.34
CA TYR A 119 5.77 -10.78 9.62
C TYR A 119 4.52 -10.12 9.04
N GLY A 120 3.42 -10.86 8.94
CA GLY A 120 2.08 -10.35 8.65
C GLY A 120 1.22 -10.18 9.90
N GLY A 121 0.05 -9.57 9.72
CA GLY A 121 -0.95 -9.47 10.75
C GLY A 121 -0.90 -8.18 11.58
N LYS A 122 -1.73 -8.13 12.63
CA LYS A 122 -1.92 -6.93 13.46
C LYS A 122 -0.61 -6.45 14.08
N GLY A 123 -0.24 -5.19 13.84
CA GLY A 123 0.97 -4.57 14.37
C GLY A 123 2.20 -4.67 13.47
N MET A 124 2.15 -5.47 12.40
CA MET A 124 3.21 -5.61 11.42
C MET A 124 3.03 -4.64 10.26
N TYR A 125 3.51 -3.41 10.40
CA TYR A 125 3.41 -2.36 9.39
C TYR A 125 4.59 -1.37 9.47
N GLY A 126 4.88 -0.69 8.36
CA GLY A 126 5.90 0.34 8.27
C GLY A 126 7.27 -0.16 8.73
N HIS A 127 7.96 0.62 9.58
CA HIS A 127 9.30 0.29 10.07
C HIS A 127 9.34 -0.96 10.97
N PHE A 128 8.26 -1.26 11.72
CA PHE A 128 8.22 -2.42 12.63
C PHE A 128 8.46 -3.74 11.92
N VAL A 129 8.00 -3.86 10.69
CA VAL A 129 8.20 -5.05 9.85
C VAL A 129 9.68 -5.25 9.57
N HIS A 130 10.37 -4.20 9.11
CA HIS A 130 11.79 -4.28 8.76
C HIS A 130 12.67 -4.48 10.01
N GLU A 131 12.32 -3.84 11.13
CA GLU A 131 12.99 -4.09 12.43
C GLU A 131 12.86 -5.54 12.86
N ALA A 132 11.66 -6.13 12.71
CA ALA A 132 11.44 -7.53 13.06
C ALA A 132 12.27 -8.48 12.18
N VAL A 133 12.35 -8.23 10.87
CA VAL A 133 13.19 -9.00 9.94
C VAL A 133 14.66 -8.94 10.33
N ILE A 134 15.20 -7.74 10.58
CA ILE A 134 16.60 -7.54 11.00
C ILE A 134 16.87 -8.23 12.35
N LYS A 135 15.99 -8.01 13.34
CA LYS A 135 16.12 -8.58 14.69
C LYS A 135 16.15 -10.11 14.68
N ASN A 136 15.40 -10.72 13.76
CA ASN A 136 15.35 -12.18 13.63
C ASN A 136 16.45 -12.74 12.72
N HIS A 137 17.41 -11.91 12.28
CA HIS A 137 18.55 -12.32 11.44
C HIS A 137 18.11 -13.09 10.18
N GLU A 138 16.98 -12.72 9.60
CA GLU A 138 16.54 -13.30 8.33
C GLU A 138 17.59 -13.04 7.24
N LYS A 139 17.72 -13.96 6.32
CA LYS A 139 18.69 -13.85 5.21
C LYS A 139 18.07 -13.22 3.96
N GLU A 140 16.75 -13.27 3.88
CA GLU A 140 15.96 -12.67 2.81
C GLU A 140 14.70 -12.00 3.35
N SER A 141 14.21 -11.02 2.61
CA SER A 141 12.94 -10.38 2.77
C SER A 141 12.33 -10.14 1.38
N GLY A 142 11.27 -9.38 1.28
CA GLY A 142 10.65 -9.12 -0.01
C GLY A 142 9.35 -8.38 0.11
N ILE A 143 8.52 -8.53 -0.90
CA ILE A 143 7.16 -8.02 -0.93
C ILE A 143 6.17 -9.15 -1.16
N THR A 144 4.96 -8.97 -0.69
CA THR A 144 3.82 -9.83 -1.02
C THR A 144 2.66 -8.97 -1.49
N ILE A 145 2.14 -9.25 -2.68
CA ILE A 145 0.89 -8.70 -3.18
C ILE A 145 -0.17 -9.78 -3.00
N HIS A 146 -1.27 -9.44 -2.35
CA HIS A 146 -2.32 -10.41 -1.99
C HIS A 146 -3.70 -9.79 -2.07
N PHE A 147 -4.73 -10.61 -2.26
CA PHE A 147 -6.12 -10.18 -2.07
C PHE A 147 -6.39 -9.87 -0.60
N VAL A 148 -7.28 -8.92 -0.35
CA VAL A 148 -7.70 -8.56 1.00
C VAL A 148 -8.93 -9.40 1.40
N ASP A 149 -8.84 -10.04 2.56
CA ASP A 149 -9.94 -10.72 3.22
C ASP A 149 -10.24 -10.12 4.61
N GLU A 150 -11.08 -10.77 5.39
CA GLU A 150 -11.50 -10.30 6.72
C GLU A 150 -10.38 -10.38 7.78
N VAL A 151 -9.25 -11.02 7.46
CA VAL A 151 -8.09 -11.19 8.35
C VAL A 151 -6.91 -10.43 7.80
N TYR A 152 -6.16 -9.70 8.64
CA TYR A 152 -4.98 -8.98 8.21
C TYR A 152 -3.96 -9.91 7.52
N ASP A 153 -3.50 -9.51 6.33
CA ASP A 153 -2.40 -10.12 5.58
C ASP A 153 -2.55 -11.64 5.32
N HIS A 154 -3.81 -12.12 5.28
CA HIS A 154 -4.13 -13.54 5.18
C HIS A 154 -4.66 -13.94 3.79
N GLY A 155 -5.21 -13.01 3.02
CA GLY A 155 -5.83 -13.30 1.74
C GLY A 155 -4.90 -13.96 0.73
N LYS A 156 -5.46 -14.54 -0.33
CA LYS A 156 -4.73 -15.29 -1.35
C LYS A 156 -3.58 -14.47 -1.93
N ILE A 157 -2.38 -15.01 -1.88
CA ILE A 157 -1.17 -14.41 -2.47
C ILE A 157 -1.30 -14.43 -4.01
N ILE A 158 -1.01 -13.28 -4.61
CA ILE A 158 -0.98 -13.06 -6.05
C ILE A 158 0.46 -13.14 -6.56
N PHE A 159 1.38 -12.42 -5.87
CA PHE A 159 2.76 -12.28 -6.29
C PHE A 159 3.67 -12.08 -5.08
N GLN A 160 4.91 -12.57 -5.18
CA GLN A 160 5.99 -12.28 -4.25
C GLN A 160 7.28 -12.02 -5.01
N ALA A 161 8.08 -11.06 -4.51
CA ALA A 161 9.46 -10.84 -4.95
C ALA A 161 10.38 -10.78 -3.74
N THR A 162 11.60 -11.28 -3.88
CA THR A 162 12.57 -11.38 -2.79
C THR A 162 13.75 -10.43 -2.97
N CYS A 163 14.37 -10.03 -1.87
CA CYS A 163 15.67 -9.40 -1.84
C CYS A 163 16.51 -9.93 -0.67
N PRO A 164 17.85 -9.89 -0.77
CA PRO A 164 18.71 -10.28 0.34
C PRO A 164 18.61 -9.27 1.49
N VAL A 165 18.73 -9.77 2.71
CA VAL A 165 19.03 -8.98 3.92
C VAL A 165 20.53 -9.08 4.15
N LEU A 166 21.22 -7.95 4.09
CA LEU A 166 22.68 -7.91 4.25
C LEU A 166 23.06 -7.88 5.73
N GLU A 167 24.23 -8.40 6.07
CA GLU A 167 24.68 -8.58 7.45
C GLU A 167 24.66 -7.30 8.31
N ASN A 168 24.91 -6.16 7.69
CA ASN A 168 24.95 -4.85 8.36
C ASN A 168 23.77 -3.94 7.98
N ASP A 169 22.70 -4.50 7.43
CA ASP A 169 21.53 -3.72 7.10
C ASP A 169 20.86 -3.14 8.37
N SER A 170 20.58 -1.86 8.34
CA SER A 170 19.57 -1.27 9.20
C SER A 170 18.17 -1.50 8.64
N ALA A 171 17.16 -1.37 9.49
CA ALA A 171 15.75 -1.42 9.04
C ALA A 171 15.45 -0.40 7.92
N ILE A 172 16.10 0.77 7.96
CA ILE A 172 15.95 1.82 6.93
C ILE A 172 16.53 1.36 5.59
N GLN A 173 17.71 0.75 5.58
CA GLN A 173 18.33 0.26 4.33
C GLN A 173 17.52 -0.88 3.72
N LEU A 174 16.99 -1.78 4.56
CA LEU A 174 16.07 -2.82 4.10
C LEU A 174 14.79 -2.22 3.54
N ALA A 175 14.17 -1.24 4.22
CA ALA A 175 12.98 -0.55 3.75
C ALA A 175 13.19 0.11 2.38
N GLN A 176 14.34 0.75 2.16
CA GLN A 176 14.68 1.34 0.85
C GLN A 176 14.77 0.30 -0.26
N ARG A 177 15.35 -0.87 0.04
CA ARG A 177 15.45 -1.99 -0.91
C ARG A 177 14.08 -2.59 -1.22
N ILE A 178 13.22 -2.72 -0.22
CA ILE A 178 11.83 -3.17 -0.37
C ILE A 178 11.04 -2.17 -1.23
N ALA A 179 11.17 -0.86 -1.00
CA ALA A 179 10.49 0.17 -1.80
C ALA A 179 10.83 0.08 -3.30
N VAL A 180 12.07 -0.31 -3.65
CA VAL A 180 12.44 -0.56 -5.06
C VAL A 180 11.62 -1.71 -5.65
N LEU A 181 11.45 -2.81 -4.91
CA LEU A 181 10.62 -3.94 -5.36
C LEU A 181 9.15 -3.55 -5.49
N GLU A 182 8.62 -2.76 -4.53
CA GLU A 182 7.24 -2.27 -4.59
C GLU A 182 7.01 -1.46 -5.87
N HIS A 183 7.86 -0.47 -6.14
CA HIS A 183 7.74 0.38 -7.33
C HIS A 183 7.91 -0.40 -8.64
N GLN A 184 8.76 -1.42 -8.65
CA GLN A 184 9.02 -2.24 -9.83
C GLN A 184 7.87 -3.17 -10.16
N HIS A 185 7.28 -3.82 -9.15
CA HIS A 185 6.36 -4.93 -9.37
C HIS A 185 4.89 -4.57 -9.20
N TYR A 186 4.55 -3.66 -8.28
CA TYR A 186 3.15 -3.42 -7.95
C TYR A 186 2.33 -2.91 -9.14
N PRO A 187 2.79 -1.91 -9.91
CA PRO A 187 2.04 -1.45 -11.09
C PRO A 187 1.79 -2.56 -12.11
N THR A 188 2.82 -3.33 -12.44
CA THR A 188 2.71 -4.43 -13.43
C THR A 188 1.75 -5.53 -12.98
N VAL A 189 1.78 -5.89 -11.68
CA VAL A 189 0.85 -6.89 -11.14
C VAL A 189 -0.58 -6.37 -11.13
N ILE A 190 -0.80 -5.09 -10.84
CA ILE A 190 -2.12 -4.46 -10.90
C ILE A 190 -2.66 -4.52 -12.33
N GLU A 191 -1.88 -4.08 -13.32
CA GLU A 191 -2.27 -4.10 -14.73
C GLU A 191 -2.64 -5.50 -15.20
N GLN A 192 -1.80 -6.49 -14.92
CA GLN A 192 -2.04 -7.88 -15.29
C GLN A 192 -3.32 -8.41 -14.65
N LEU A 193 -3.50 -8.17 -13.35
CA LEU A 193 -4.64 -8.68 -12.59
C LEU A 193 -5.97 -8.09 -13.08
N ILE A 194 -6.03 -6.79 -13.35
CA ILE A 194 -7.24 -6.13 -13.85
C ILE A 194 -7.57 -6.66 -15.25
N THR A 195 -6.56 -6.79 -16.12
CA THR A 195 -6.74 -7.35 -17.47
C THR A 195 -7.28 -8.78 -17.42
N ASP A 196 -6.78 -9.61 -16.51
CA ASP A 196 -7.22 -11.00 -16.34
C ASP A 196 -8.67 -11.08 -15.83
N ILE A 197 -9.08 -10.20 -14.92
CA ILE A 197 -10.45 -10.13 -14.39
C ILE A 197 -11.45 -9.69 -15.47
N ASP A 198 -11.10 -8.71 -16.30
CA ASP A 198 -11.98 -8.21 -17.37
C ASP A 198 -12.12 -9.21 -18.54
N SER A 199 -11.26 -10.22 -18.59
CA SER A 199 -11.28 -11.27 -19.61
C SER A 199 -12.18 -12.45 -19.26
N LEU A 200 -12.73 -12.50 -18.04
CA LEU A 200 -13.63 -13.55 -17.52
C LEU A 200 -15.09 -13.16 -17.67
#